data_ee7c04f18cee78a0cd9e50b91e7292be
#
_entry.id   ee7c04f18cee78a0cd9e50b91e7292be
#
_cell.length_a   1.000
_cell.length_b   1.000
_cell.length_c   1.000
_cell.angle_alpha   90.00
_cell.angle_beta   90.00
_cell.angle_gamma   90.00
#
_symmetry.space_group_name_H-M   'P 1'
#
loop_
_entity.id
_entity.type
_entity.pdbx_description
1 polymer ?
#
loop_
_entity_poly.entity_id
_entity_poly.type
_entity_poly.pdbx_seq_one_letter_code
_entity_poly.pdbx_strand_id
1 'polypeptide(L)'
;MAIVVGPTQWQYNICLGPGDAYGGGYLICQDGYKAWIVAPNTTEVTRNWYCRNDAVTTANANAACGDWFVPTCGQLQTPGYTCRTYWDSYSSGHLFYWSSTESTSSTAWLVCFDNDNGNTYCYPKTLSYCVRAFRCVTY
;
A
#
# COMPACT_ATOMS: atom_id res chain seq x y z
N MET A 1 12.03 -10.33 18.64
CA MET A 1 12.07 -10.66 17.95
C MET A 1 12.12 -10.78 17.60
N ALA A 2 12.37 -10.97 17.57
CA ALA A 2 12.36 -11.32 16.95
C ALA A 2 12.65 -11.35 16.62
N ILE A 3 13.13 -11.63 16.58
CA ILE A 3 13.49 -11.94 16.04
C ILE A 3 13.85 -11.84 15.60
N VAL A 4 14.46 -11.99 15.60
CA VAL A 4 14.78 -12.25 14.79
C VAL A 4 15.15 -12.24 14.38
N VAL A 5 15.90 -12.44 14.42
CA VAL A 5 16.27 -12.80 13.65
C VAL A 5 16.64 -12.82 12.95
N GLY A 6 17.29 -12.96 12.85
CA GLY A 6 17.53 -13.38 12.06
C GLY A 6 17.57 -13.46 11.40
N PRO A 7 18.12 -13.79 11.17
CA PRO A 7 17.91 -14.24 10.60
C PRO A 7 17.39 -14.58 10.49
N THR A 8 17.13 -14.69 10.72
CA THR A 8 16.59 -15.00 10.84
C THR A 8 15.99 -14.71 11.39
N GLN A 9 15.97 -14.63 11.90
CA GLN A 9 15.51 -14.60 12.36
C GLN A 9 14.83 -14.16 12.54
N TRP A 10 14.70 -13.98 12.47
CA TRP A 10 13.94 -13.97 12.79
C TRP A 10 13.49 -14.57 12.57
N GLN A 11 13.59 -14.81 12.24
CA GLN A 11 13.19 -15.44 11.99
C GLN A 11 12.71 -15.79 12.40
N TYR A 12 12.87 -15.76 12.27
CA TYR A 12 12.19 -16.56 12.86
C TYR A 12 11.26 -16.44 13.75
N ASN A 13 11.13 -16.39 14.00
CA ASN A 13 10.34 -16.18 15.09
C ASN A 13 9.19 -15.27 15.07
N ILE A 14 8.84 -14.69 13.96
CA ILE A 14 7.64 -13.88 13.81
C ILE A 14 6.52 -14.84 13.57
N CYS A 15 5.63 -14.96 14.55
CA CYS A 15 4.40 -15.76 14.41
C CYS A 15 3.31 -14.94 13.75
N LEU A 16 3.66 -13.98 12.91
CA LEU A 16 2.72 -13.14 12.20
C LEU A 16 2.52 -13.65 10.79
N GLY A 17 1.31 -13.48 10.29
CA GLY A 17 0.97 -13.80 8.92
C GLY A 17 0.23 -12.65 8.25
N PRO A 18 -0.03 -12.77 6.94
CA PRO A 18 -0.79 -11.75 6.22
C PRO A 18 -2.12 -11.46 6.90
N GLY A 19 -2.45 -10.17 7.00
CA GLY A 19 -3.62 -9.68 7.68
C GLY A 19 -3.36 -9.22 9.11
N ASP A 20 -2.22 -9.57 9.70
CA ASP A 20 -1.90 -9.18 11.06
C ASP A 20 -1.38 -7.75 11.13
N ALA A 21 -1.66 -7.07 12.25
CA ALA A 21 -1.12 -5.74 12.49
C ALA A 21 0.39 -5.82 12.66
N TYR A 22 1.12 -4.99 11.92
CA TYR A 22 2.57 -4.96 11.96
C TYR A 22 3.09 -3.67 11.34
N GLY A 23 4.12 -3.12 11.95
CA GLY A 23 4.82 -1.98 11.37
C GLY A 23 3.99 -0.71 11.18
N GLY A 24 2.94 -0.54 11.98
CA GLY A 24 2.07 0.62 11.91
C GLY A 24 0.91 0.47 10.96
N GLY A 25 0.76 -0.67 10.33
CA GLY A 25 -0.34 -1.00 9.42
C GLY A 25 -0.63 -2.48 9.47
N TYR A 26 -0.87 -3.08 8.31
CA TYR A 26 -1.22 -4.50 8.21
C TYR A 26 -0.30 -5.19 7.22
N LEU A 27 0.27 -6.31 7.65
CA LEU A 27 1.13 -7.14 6.82
C LEU A 27 0.28 -7.76 5.71
N ILE A 28 0.64 -7.54 4.47
CA ILE A 28 -0.11 -8.09 3.34
C ILE A 28 0.68 -9.12 2.55
N CYS A 29 2.01 -9.08 2.61
CA CYS A 29 2.84 -10.01 1.85
C CYS A 29 4.23 -10.07 2.44
N GLN A 30 4.79 -11.28 2.47
CA GLN A 30 6.19 -11.49 2.78
C GLN A 30 6.87 -12.03 1.53
N ASP A 31 7.98 -11.40 1.13
CA ASP A 31 8.71 -11.76 -0.06
C ASP A 31 10.19 -11.80 0.29
N GLY A 32 10.70 -13.00 0.52
CA GLY A 32 12.07 -13.19 0.98
C GLY A 32 12.25 -12.53 2.34
N TYR A 33 13.12 -11.52 2.41
CA TYR A 33 13.36 -10.77 3.64
C TYR A 33 12.58 -9.47 3.70
N LYS A 34 11.59 -9.29 2.83
CA LYS A 34 10.78 -8.08 2.78
C LYS A 34 9.38 -8.35 3.30
N ALA A 35 8.87 -7.43 4.09
CA ALA A 35 7.47 -7.42 4.54
C ALA A 35 6.81 -6.18 3.94
N TRP A 36 5.73 -6.41 3.20
CA TRP A 36 4.92 -5.34 2.61
C TRP A 36 3.77 -5.03 3.54
N ILE A 37 3.59 -3.76 3.84
CA ILE A 37 2.63 -3.28 4.83
C ILE A 37 1.77 -2.22 4.18
N VAL A 38 0.45 -2.35 4.33
CA VAL A 38 -0.49 -1.31 3.90
C VAL A 38 -0.86 -0.45 5.12
N ALA A 39 -0.93 0.86 4.94
CA ALA A 39 -1.37 1.75 5.99
C ALA A 39 -2.84 1.45 6.36
N PRO A 40 -3.27 1.73 7.60
CA PRO A 40 -4.65 1.48 8.02
C PRO A 40 -5.67 2.20 7.14
N ASN A 41 -6.88 1.65 7.05
CA ASN A 41 -7.93 2.24 6.22
C ASN A 41 -8.30 3.66 6.64
N THR A 42 -8.10 3.98 7.92
CA THR A 42 -8.35 5.33 8.44
C THR A 42 -7.42 6.39 7.85
N THR A 43 -6.32 5.98 7.22
CA THR A 43 -5.34 6.88 6.59
C THR A 43 -5.58 7.05 5.10
N GLU A 44 -6.49 6.27 4.53
CA GLU A 44 -6.82 6.39 3.10
C GLU A 44 -7.42 7.75 2.80
N VAL A 45 -6.99 8.35 1.71
CA VAL A 45 -7.50 9.64 1.26
C VAL A 45 -8.05 9.52 -0.15
N THR A 46 -8.93 10.44 -0.52
CA THR A 46 -9.40 10.57 -1.90
C THR A 46 -8.90 11.92 -2.41
N ARG A 47 -8.01 11.90 -3.39
CA ARG A 47 -7.30 13.09 -3.87
C ARG A 47 -7.06 12.99 -5.36
N ASN A 48 -6.84 14.14 -6.00
CA ASN A 48 -6.25 14.15 -7.32
C ASN A 48 -4.78 13.73 -7.21
N TRP A 49 -4.18 13.40 -8.34
CA TRP A 49 -2.83 12.82 -8.33
C TRP A 49 -1.78 13.76 -7.76
N TYR A 50 -1.96 15.06 -7.94
CA TYR A 50 -0.99 16.05 -7.43
C TYR A 50 -0.93 16.07 -5.90
N CYS A 51 -2.02 15.71 -5.24
CA CYS A 51 -2.12 15.67 -3.78
C CYS A 51 -2.01 14.26 -3.21
N ARG A 52 -1.49 13.31 -3.96
CA ARG A 52 -1.41 11.91 -3.53
C ARG A 52 -0.59 11.71 -2.26
N ASN A 53 0.39 12.57 -2.02
CA ASN A 53 1.22 12.44 -0.83
C ASN A 53 0.49 12.77 0.47
N ASP A 54 -0.75 13.25 0.42
CA ASP A 54 -1.58 13.40 1.61
C ASP A 54 -1.81 12.03 2.29
N ALA A 55 -1.81 10.93 1.53
CA ALA A 55 -1.88 9.59 2.10
C ALA A 55 -0.66 9.28 2.95
N VAL A 56 0.52 9.72 2.52
CA VAL A 56 1.76 9.55 3.29
C VAL A 56 1.71 10.38 4.56
N THR A 57 1.23 11.62 4.46
CA THR A 57 1.11 12.51 5.61
C THR A 57 0.18 11.92 6.66
N THR A 58 -0.98 11.38 6.24
CA THR A 58 -1.93 10.77 7.19
C THR A 58 -1.37 9.48 7.78
N ALA A 59 -0.66 8.69 6.99
CA ALA A 59 -0.02 7.47 7.50
C ALA A 59 1.04 7.80 8.55
N ASN A 60 1.88 8.80 8.29
CA ASN A 60 2.90 9.24 9.24
C ASN A 60 2.30 9.78 10.54
N ALA A 61 1.16 10.44 10.46
CA ALA A 61 0.49 10.99 11.63
C ALA A 61 -0.09 9.90 12.54
N ASN A 62 -0.47 8.75 11.94
CA ASN A 62 -1.10 7.66 12.67
C ASN A 62 -0.14 6.55 13.09
N ALA A 63 0.96 6.41 12.38
CA ALA A 63 1.96 5.39 12.66
C ALA A 63 3.29 6.09 12.93
N ALA A 64 3.99 5.64 13.94
CA ALA A 64 5.22 6.29 14.37
C ALA A 64 6.40 6.11 13.40
N CYS A 65 6.18 5.52 12.24
CA CYS A 65 7.22 5.22 11.26
C CYS A 65 7.18 6.24 10.13
N GLY A 66 8.34 6.68 9.66
CA GLY A 66 8.43 7.75 8.69
C GLY A 66 8.78 7.33 7.27
N ASP A 67 8.63 6.05 6.93
CA ASP A 67 9.04 5.52 5.62
C ASP A 67 7.87 5.07 4.76
N TRP A 68 6.72 5.66 4.96
CA TRP A 68 5.54 5.42 4.12
C TRP A 68 5.72 6.06 2.75
N PHE A 69 5.16 5.45 1.73
CA PHE A 69 5.22 5.96 0.35
C PHE A 69 3.95 5.59 -0.41
N VAL A 70 3.67 6.33 -1.47
CA VAL A 70 2.61 5.98 -2.41
C VAL A 70 3.18 4.90 -3.34
N PRO A 71 2.56 3.72 -3.43
CA PRO A 71 3.12 2.62 -4.22
C PRO A 71 3.16 2.96 -5.72
N THR A 72 4.16 2.43 -6.40
CA THR A 72 4.19 2.47 -7.86
C THR A 72 3.05 1.61 -8.42
N CYS A 73 2.76 1.76 -9.71
CA CYS A 73 1.74 0.97 -10.37
C CYS A 73 1.99 -0.53 -10.19
N GLY A 74 3.24 -0.96 -10.40
CA GLY A 74 3.60 -2.36 -10.23
C GLY A 74 3.44 -2.86 -8.79
N GLN A 75 3.84 -2.06 -7.81
CA GLN A 75 3.70 -2.41 -6.39
C GLN A 75 2.23 -2.43 -5.98
N LEU A 76 1.44 -1.53 -6.51
CA LEU A 76 0.00 -1.46 -6.23
C LEU A 76 -0.74 -2.65 -6.83
N GLN A 77 -0.28 -3.18 -7.97
CA GLN A 77 -0.81 -4.44 -8.50
C GLN A 77 -0.33 -5.64 -7.70
N THR A 78 0.96 -5.72 -7.45
CA THR A 78 1.58 -6.84 -6.74
C THR A 78 2.67 -6.30 -5.81
N PRO A 79 2.49 -6.36 -4.50
CA PRO A 79 1.49 -7.16 -3.78
C PRO A 79 0.14 -6.48 -3.51
N GLY A 80 -0.04 -5.23 -3.87
CA GLY A 80 -1.22 -4.47 -3.48
C GLY A 80 -2.52 -5.18 -3.80
N TYR A 81 -2.88 -5.24 -5.07
CA TYR A 81 -4.14 -5.84 -5.50
C TYR A 81 -4.16 -7.35 -5.25
N THR A 82 -3.07 -8.05 -5.56
CA THR A 82 -3.02 -9.51 -5.42
C THR A 82 -3.20 -9.96 -3.99
N CYS A 83 -2.82 -9.14 -3.02
CA CYS A 83 -2.94 -9.43 -1.60
C CYS A 83 -4.03 -8.61 -0.92
N ARG A 84 -4.99 -8.10 -1.67
CA ARG A 84 -6.01 -7.17 -1.15
C ARG A 84 -6.88 -7.78 -0.05
N THR A 85 -7.01 -9.08 -0.02
CA THR A 85 -7.78 -9.76 1.03
C THR A 85 -7.15 -9.59 2.42
N TYR A 86 -5.89 -9.20 2.47
CA TYR A 86 -5.17 -9.00 3.72
C TYR A 86 -5.14 -7.53 4.18
N TRP A 87 -5.68 -6.62 3.37
CA TRP A 87 -5.88 -5.26 3.82
C TRP A 87 -6.96 -5.26 4.90
N ASP A 88 -6.87 -4.31 5.84
CA ASP A 88 -7.93 -4.18 6.86
C ASP A 88 -9.28 -3.88 6.22
N SER A 89 -9.29 -3.06 5.20
CA SER A 89 -10.40 -2.89 4.27
C SER A 89 -9.93 -1.95 3.16
N TYR A 90 -10.65 -1.89 2.08
CA TYR A 90 -10.44 -0.90 1.04
C TYR A 90 -11.81 -0.36 0.60
N SER A 91 -11.78 0.83 -0.01
CA SER A 91 -13.01 1.52 -0.35
C SER A 91 -13.87 0.68 -1.28
N SER A 92 -15.14 0.50 -0.92
CA SER A 92 -16.07 -0.31 -1.71
C SER A 92 -16.82 0.49 -2.77
N GLY A 93 -16.76 1.81 -2.71
CA GLY A 93 -17.53 2.66 -3.62
C GLY A 93 -16.75 3.18 -4.80
N HIS A 94 -15.46 3.34 -4.66
CA HIS A 94 -14.59 3.83 -5.72
C HIS A 94 -13.32 3.01 -5.69
N LEU A 95 -13.24 2.08 -6.58
CA LEU A 95 -12.26 1.02 -6.51
C LEU A 95 -11.03 1.31 -7.35
N PHE A 96 -10.80 2.58 -7.69
CA PHE A 96 -9.58 3.02 -8.34
C PHE A 96 -8.62 3.60 -7.32
N TYR A 97 -7.38 3.13 -7.35
CA TYR A 97 -6.32 3.63 -6.50
C TYR A 97 -5.23 4.25 -7.36
N TRP A 98 -4.91 5.51 -7.08
CA TRP A 98 -3.77 6.17 -7.72
C TRP A 98 -2.47 5.48 -7.32
N SER A 99 -1.60 5.28 -8.31
CA SER A 99 -0.20 4.94 -8.06
C SER A 99 0.66 6.20 -8.09
N SER A 100 1.94 6.05 -7.74
CA SER A 100 2.90 7.14 -7.91
C SER A 100 3.49 7.20 -9.32
N THR A 101 3.12 6.29 -10.21
CA THR A 101 3.71 6.18 -11.54
C THR A 101 3.03 7.15 -12.50
N GLU A 102 3.81 8.10 -13.00
CA GLU A 102 3.35 9.06 -13.99
C GLU A 102 3.33 8.41 -15.37
N SER A 103 2.34 8.77 -16.18
CA SER A 103 2.25 8.31 -17.57
C SER A 103 2.67 9.41 -18.53
N THR A 104 2.02 10.58 -18.42
CA THR A 104 2.36 11.78 -19.20
C THR A 104 2.34 12.97 -18.25
N SER A 105 2.59 14.16 -18.78
CA SER A 105 2.51 15.38 -17.95
C SER A 105 1.11 15.60 -17.37
N SER A 106 0.07 15.06 -18.00
CA SER A 106 -1.32 15.27 -17.58
C SER A 106 -2.04 13.99 -17.10
N THR A 107 -1.44 12.82 -17.24
CA THR A 107 -2.04 11.53 -16.86
C THR A 107 -1.10 10.72 -15.99
N ALA A 108 -1.69 9.86 -15.16
CA ALA A 108 -0.95 8.94 -14.31
C ALA A 108 -1.63 7.58 -14.27
N TRP A 109 -0.90 6.57 -13.84
CA TRP A 109 -1.41 5.21 -13.74
C TRP A 109 -2.16 4.99 -12.45
N LEU A 110 -3.25 4.25 -12.56
CA LEU A 110 -4.01 3.76 -11.42
C LEU A 110 -4.30 2.28 -11.61
N VAL A 111 -4.71 1.63 -10.53
CA VAL A 111 -5.09 0.22 -10.51
C VAL A 111 -6.56 0.14 -10.12
N CYS A 112 -7.31 -0.63 -10.89
CA CYS A 112 -8.71 -0.88 -10.60
C CYS A 112 -8.85 -2.09 -9.68
N PHE A 113 -9.44 -1.86 -8.52
CA PHE A 113 -9.74 -2.93 -7.55
C PHE A 113 -11.16 -3.48 -7.74
N ASP A 114 -11.89 -2.94 -8.73
CA ASP A 114 -13.28 -3.30 -8.96
C ASP A 114 -13.38 -4.63 -9.73
N ASN A 115 -14.41 -5.40 -9.39
CA ASN A 115 -14.77 -6.62 -10.13
C ASN A 115 -13.61 -7.58 -10.34
N ASP A 116 -12.70 -7.63 -9.36
CA ASP A 116 -11.56 -8.57 -9.37
C ASP A 116 -10.67 -8.43 -10.60
N ASN A 117 -10.57 -7.23 -11.19
CA ASN A 117 -9.81 -7.18 -12.41
C ASN A 117 -8.34 -6.75 -12.23
N GLY A 118 -8.01 -5.90 -11.25
CA GLY A 118 -6.61 -5.49 -11.01
C GLY A 118 -5.92 -4.84 -12.19
N ASN A 119 -6.67 -4.42 -13.20
CA ASN A 119 -6.12 -3.81 -14.40
C ASN A 119 -5.63 -2.39 -14.13
N THR A 120 -4.72 -1.94 -14.98
CA THR A 120 -4.16 -0.59 -14.89
C THR A 120 -4.75 0.29 -15.98
N TYR A 121 -4.92 1.56 -15.63
CA TYR A 121 -5.44 2.57 -16.55
C TYR A 121 -4.69 3.87 -16.35
N CYS A 122 -4.60 4.68 -17.42
CA CYS A 122 -4.08 6.04 -17.35
C CYS A 122 -5.25 7.00 -17.37
N TYR A 123 -5.35 7.81 -16.31
CA TYR A 123 -6.42 8.79 -16.19
C TYR A 123 -5.86 10.18 -15.92
N PRO A 124 -6.63 11.23 -16.23
CA PRO A 124 -6.19 12.60 -15.98
C PRO A 124 -5.85 12.82 -14.51
N LYS A 125 -4.72 13.47 -14.26
CA LYS A 125 -4.23 13.73 -12.89
C LYS A 125 -5.15 14.61 -12.07
N THR A 126 -6.08 15.32 -12.71
CA THR A 126 -7.03 16.20 -12.04
C THR A 126 -8.20 15.47 -11.41
N LEU A 127 -8.40 14.20 -11.73
CA LEU A 127 -9.49 13.40 -11.16
C LEU A 127 -9.10 12.88 -9.78
N SER A 128 -10.09 12.75 -8.91
CA SER A 128 -9.86 12.29 -7.53
C SER A 128 -10.17 10.81 -7.41
N TYR A 129 -9.21 10.06 -6.90
CA TYR A 129 -9.36 8.63 -6.60
C TYR A 129 -8.70 8.32 -5.27
N CYS A 130 -8.85 7.09 -4.81
CA CYS A 130 -8.29 6.66 -3.53
C CYS A 130 -6.78 6.60 -3.59
N VAL A 131 -6.13 6.91 -2.48
CA VAL A 131 -4.68 6.74 -2.30
C VAL A 131 -4.44 6.12 -0.92
N ARG A 132 -3.66 5.05 -0.90
CA ARG A 132 -3.27 4.38 0.33
C ARG A 132 -1.76 4.21 0.34
N ALA A 133 -1.13 4.58 1.42
CA ALA A 133 0.31 4.45 1.57
C ALA A 133 0.71 3.01 1.86
N PHE A 134 1.89 2.64 1.39
CA PHE A 134 2.54 1.36 1.64
C PHE A 134 3.85 1.59 2.36
N ARG A 135 4.35 0.53 2.95
CA ARG A 135 5.65 0.48 3.59
C ARG A 135 6.28 -0.86 3.28
N CYS A 136 7.58 -0.88 3.05
CA CYS A 136 8.32 -2.13 2.83
C CYS A 136 9.43 -2.19 3.87
N VAL A 137 9.40 -3.22 4.69
CA VAL A 137 10.36 -3.42 5.78
C VAL A 137 11.20 -4.65 5.46
N THR A 138 12.52 -4.51 5.64
CA THR A 138 13.45 -5.63 5.51
C THR A 138 13.73 -6.19 6.89
N TYR A 139 13.73 -7.50 7.02
CA TYR A 139 14.01 -8.19 8.28
C TYR A 139 14.91 -9.39 8.11
#